data_efea344aff68e49e81a55b00e552918e
#
_entry.id   efea344aff68e49e81a55b00e552918e
#
_cell.length_a   1.000
_cell.length_b   1.000
_cell.length_c   1.000
_cell.angle_alpha   90.00
_cell.angle_beta   90.00
_cell.angle_gamma   90.00
#
_symmetry.space_group_name_H-M   'P 1'
#
loop_
_entity.id
_entity.type
_entity.pdbx_description
1 polymer ?
#
loop_
_entity_poly.entity_id
_entity_poly.type
_entity_poly.pdbx_seq_one_letter_code
_entity_poly.pdbx_strand_id
1 'polypeptide(L)'
;MVGYGISDVPNIALGEDEQNLLTSLGADSTQSALMAEAIILTDEWDNVTGPGSKIAAHRGVGSYHRAFSVLLFDSQNRLLLQRRASDKVTFPNVWANSCCSHPLHSEMEMDEQEAIGVKRAAVRKLEQELGIAPEQVPLDQFHFITKMRYCARMNETWTE
;
A
#
# COMPACT_ATOMS: atom_id res chain seq x y z
N MET A 1 -22.03 6.07 6.60
CA MET A 1 -21.11 4.91 6.63
C MET A 1 -20.97 4.42 5.20
N VAL A 2 -19.88 4.74 4.52
CA VAL A 2 -19.60 4.22 3.17
C VAL A 2 -18.65 3.05 3.38
N GLY A 3 -19.22 1.83 3.43
CA GLY A 3 -18.43 0.62 3.47
C GLY A 3 -17.73 0.46 2.12
N TYR A 4 -16.42 0.36 2.10
CA TYR A 4 -15.67 -0.08 0.92
C TYR A 4 -16.05 -1.53 0.61
N GLY A 5 -16.88 -1.73 -0.41
CA GLY A 5 -17.03 -3.04 -1.02
C GLY A 5 -15.70 -3.39 -1.72
N ILE A 6 -15.21 -4.60 -1.55
CA ILE A 6 -14.02 -5.14 -2.25
C ILE A 6 -14.16 -5.02 -3.79
N SER A 7 -15.38 -4.81 -4.30
CA SER A 7 -15.69 -4.66 -5.72
C SER A 7 -15.24 -3.35 -6.38
N ASP A 8 -14.86 -2.33 -5.60
CA ASP A 8 -14.59 -0.98 -6.13
C ASP A 8 -13.10 -0.60 -6.13
N VAL A 9 -12.22 -1.57 -5.90
CA VAL A 9 -10.77 -1.35 -5.95
C VAL A 9 -10.35 -1.19 -7.41
N PRO A 10 -9.82 -0.02 -7.80
CA PRO A 10 -9.34 0.16 -9.16
C PRO A 10 -8.13 -0.74 -9.42
N ASN A 11 -8.23 -1.56 -10.46
CA ASN A 11 -7.18 -2.47 -10.88
C ASN A 11 -6.73 -2.16 -12.31
N ILE A 12 -5.46 -2.41 -12.59
CA ILE A 12 -4.88 -2.35 -13.92
C ILE A 12 -4.64 -3.77 -14.40
N ALA A 13 -5.09 -4.07 -15.62
CA ALA A 13 -4.85 -5.37 -16.22
C ALA A 13 -3.34 -5.61 -16.35
N LEU A 14 -2.86 -6.68 -15.76
CA LEU A 14 -1.45 -7.07 -15.82
C LEU A 14 -1.12 -7.62 -17.20
N GLY A 15 0.03 -7.22 -17.75
CA GLY A 15 0.59 -7.79 -18.95
C GLY A 15 1.03 -9.24 -18.76
N GLU A 16 1.24 -9.96 -19.85
CA GLU A 16 1.67 -11.38 -19.82
C GLU A 16 2.98 -11.57 -19.04
N ASP A 17 3.96 -10.68 -19.22
CA ASP A 17 5.23 -10.73 -18.49
C ASP A 17 5.07 -10.55 -16.98
N GLU A 18 4.15 -9.69 -16.54
CA GLU A 18 3.85 -9.47 -15.13
C GLU A 18 3.15 -10.67 -14.51
N GLN A 19 2.21 -11.27 -15.23
CA GLN A 19 1.52 -12.50 -14.80
C GLN A 19 2.49 -13.67 -14.69
N ASN A 20 3.37 -13.85 -15.67
CA ASN A 20 4.40 -14.87 -15.66
C ASN A 20 5.38 -14.68 -14.49
N LEU A 21 5.78 -13.43 -14.21
CA LEU A 21 6.63 -13.11 -13.07
C LEU A 21 5.96 -13.50 -11.74
N LEU A 22 4.70 -13.09 -11.51
CA LEU A 22 3.97 -13.43 -10.30
C LEU A 22 3.82 -14.95 -10.12
N THR A 23 3.54 -15.66 -11.21
CA THR A 23 3.45 -17.12 -11.23
C THR A 23 4.80 -17.76 -10.84
N SER A 24 5.91 -17.25 -11.38
CA SER A 24 7.25 -17.75 -11.07
C SER A 24 7.66 -17.54 -9.60
N LEU A 25 7.09 -16.51 -8.96
CA LEU A 25 7.29 -16.18 -7.55
C LEU A 25 6.35 -16.93 -6.61
N GLY A 26 5.45 -17.77 -7.16
CA GLY A 26 4.48 -18.52 -6.37
C GLY A 26 3.35 -17.66 -5.78
N ALA A 27 3.11 -16.47 -6.34
CA ALA A 27 2.02 -15.58 -5.90
C ALA A 27 0.66 -16.28 -6.11
N ASP A 28 -0.16 -16.31 -5.07
CA ASP A 28 -1.52 -16.80 -5.17
C ASP A 28 -2.45 -15.76 -5.84
N SER A 29 -3.72 -16.10 -6.02
CA SER A 29 -4.70 -15.22 -6.65
C SER A 29 -4.92 -13.91 -5.87
N THR A 30 -4.82 -13.95 -4.54
CA THR A 30 -4.97 -12.77 -3.68
C THR A 30 -3.78 -11.85 -3.84
N GLN A 31 -2.56 -12.37 -3.81
CA GLN A 31 -1.35 -11.59 -4.04
C GLN A 31 -1.31 -11.00 -5.45
N SER A 32 -1.73 -11.79 -6.45
CA SER A 32 -1.81 -11.31 -7.84
C SER A 32 -2.80 -10.16 -7.98
N ALA A 33 -3.98 -10.24 -7.35
CA ALA A 33 -4.95 -9.16 -7.33
C ALA A 33 -4.40 -7.90 -6.64
N LEU A 34 -3.71 -8.04 -5.50
CA LEU A 34 -3.08 -6.94 -4.79
C LEU A 34 -1.97 -6.26 -5.61
N MET A 35 -1.24 -7.02 -6.44
CA MET A 35 -0.19 -6.47 -7.31
C MET A 35 -0.75 -5.75 -8.54
N ALA A 36 -2.01 -6.02 -8.89
CA ALA A 36 -2.76 -5.33 -9.95
C ALA A 36 -3.45 -4.05 -9.47
N GLU A 37 -3.49 -3.77 -8.16
CA GLU A 37 -4.09 -2.53 -7.63
C GLU A 37 -3.53 -1.30 -8.35
N ALA A 38 -4.43 -0.39 -8.77
CA ALA A 38 -4.06 0.89 -9.34
C ALA A 38 -3.66 1.86 -8.23
N ILE A 39 -2.36 2.09 -8.07
CA ILE A 39 -1.81 3.02 -7.10
C ILE A 39 -1.53 4.40 -7.73
N ILE A 40 -1.29 5.40 -6.91
CA ILE A 40 -1.07 6.78 -7.33
C ILE A 40 0.41 6.96 -7.73
N LEU A 41 0.68 7.07 -9.04
CA LEU A 41 2.01 7.46 -9.52
C LEU A 41 2.21 8.96 -9.40
N THR A 42 3.45 9.36 -9.15
CA THR A 42 3.83 10.77 -9.01
C THR A 42 5.11 11.08 -9.78
N ASP A 43 5.42 12.37 -9.89
CA ASP A 43 6.75 12.84 -10.23
C ASP A 43 7.61 12.99 -8.93
N GLU A 44 8.84 13.51 -9.11
CA GLU A 44 9.77 13.71 -8.00
C GLU A 44 9.34 14.79 -6.98
N TRP A 45 8.34 15.61 -7.31
CA TRP A 45 7.76 16.66 -6.46
C TRP A 45 6.41 16.26 -5.83
N ASP A 46 6.00 14.97 -5.96
CA ASP A 46 4.71 14.44 -5.49
C ASP A 46 3.49 14.95 -6.28
N ASN A 47 3.67 15.49 -7.49
CA ASN A 47 2.54 15.76 -8.37
C ASN A 47 2.03 14.45 -8.96
N VAL A 48 0.71 14.24 -8.91
CA VAL A 48 0.08 13.01 -9.46
C VAL A 48 0.26 13.00 -10.98
N THR A 49 0.81 11.91 -11.50
CA THR A 49 1.01 11.68 -12.95
C THR A 49 -0.01 10.71 -13.54
N GLY A 50 -0.69 9.92 -12.71
CA GLY A 50 -1.75 9.01 -13.11
C GLY A 50 -1.75 7.71 -12.30
N PRO A 51 -2.55 6.71 -12.71
CA PRO A 51 -2.53 5.38 -12.12
C PRO A 51 -1.39 4.52 -12.67
N GLY A 52 -0.87 3.62 -11.84
CA GLY A 52 0.01 2.54 -12.26
C GLY A 52 -0.28 1.27 -11.48
N SER A 53 -0.04 0.09 -12.06
CA SER A 53 -0.14 -1.14 -11.29
C SER A 53 0.95 -1.19 -10.24
N LYS A 54 0.63 -1.75 -9.08
CA LYS A 54 1.60 -1.86 -7.99
C LYS A 54 2.84 -2.64 -8.43
N ILE A 55 2.68 -3.70 -9.23
CA ILE A 55 3.82 -4.46 -9.74
C ILE A 55 4.71 -3.61 -10.65
N ALA A 56 4.14 -2.83 -11.58
CA ALA A 56 4.93 -1.98 -12.47
C ALA A 56 5.69 -0.90 -11.71
N ALA A 57 5.07 -0.31 -10.69
CA ALA A 57 5.67 0.74 -9.89
C ALA A 57 6.90 0.28 -9.08
N HIS A 58 6.98 -1.02 -8.75
CA HIS A 58 8.07 -1.60 -7.96
C HIS A 58 9.10 -2.38 -8.80
N ARG A 59 8.87 -2.54 -10.10
CA ARG A 59 9.75 -3.35 -10.96
C ARG A 59 10.97 -2.56 -11.42
N GLY A 60 12.14 -3.21 -11.41
CA GLY A 60 13.40 -2.64 -11.89
C GLY A 60 13.87 -1.45 -11.06
N VAL A 61 13.99 -0.29 -11.69
CA VAL A 61 14.37 0.96 -11.00
C VAL A 61 13.22 1.58 -10.22
N GLY A 62 12.01 1.03 -10.38
CA GLY A 62 10.79 1.56 -9.77
C GLY A 62 10.29 2.85 -10.42
N SER A 63 9.09 3.26 -10.02
CA SER A 63 8.51 4.56 -10.37
C SER A 63 8.11 5.29 -9.10
N TYR A 64 8.20 6.61 -9.09
CA TYR A 64 7.68 7.37 -7.96
C TYR A 64 6.19 7.13 -7.80
N HIS A 65 5.79 6.81 -6.58
CA HIS A 65 4.40 6.55 -6.24
C HIS A 65 4.15 6.84 -4.77
N ARG A 66 2.90 7.08 -4.41
CA ARG A 66 2.53 7.31 -3.02
C ARG A 66 2.43 6.01 -2.26
N ALA A 67 3.05 6.00 -1.10
CA ALA A 67 2.93 4.95 -0.09
C ALA A 67 2.65 5.58 1.28
N PHE A 68 2.29 4.78 2.26
CA PHE A 68 2.14 5.23 3.63
C PHE A 68 2.66 4.21 4.64
N SER A 69 3.00 4.72 5.80
CA SER A 69 3.35 3.93 6.97
C SER A 69 2.46 4.33 8.14
N VAL A 70 1.80 3.35 8.76
CA VAL A 70 1.05 3.53 9.99
C VAL A 70 1.91 3.13 11.17
N LEU A 71 1.97 4.00 12.17
CA LEU A 71 2.53 3.72 13.49
C LEU A 71 1.37 3.65 14.48
N LEU A 72 0.93 2.44 14.82
CA LEU A 72 -0.18 2.21 15.73
C LEU A 72 0.32 1.98 17.14
N PHE A 73 -0.15 2.80 18.08
CA PHE A 73 0.20 2.71 19.49
C PHE A 73 -0.99 2.24 20.32
N ASP A 74 -0.71 1.45 21.34
CA ASP A 74 -1.72 1.09 22.34
C ASP A 74 -1.83 2.18 23.43
N SER A 75 -2.76 1.98 24.38
CA SER A 75 -2.96 2.89 25.52
C SER A 75 -1.77 3.01 26.48
N GLN A 76 -0.77 2.18 26.33
CA GLN A 76 0.48 2.22 27.10
C GLN A 76 1.65 2.80 26.29
N ASN A 77 1.36 3.44 25.13
CA ASN A 77 2.34 3.99 24.19
C ASN A 77 3.32 2.95 23.64
N ARG A 78 2.90 1.69 23.49
CA ARG A 78 3.70 0.65 22.86
C ARG A 78 3.34 0.59 21.38
N LEU A 79 4.34 0.68 20.50
CA LEU A 79 4.20 0.57 19.06
C LEU A 79 3.94 -0.88 18.66
N LEU A 80 2.89 -1.11 17.87
CA LEU A 80 2.67 -2.39 17.21
C LEU A 80 3.66 -2.56 16.05
N LEU A 81 4.46 -3.59 16.09
CA LEU A 81 5.29 -4.06 14.98
C LEU A 81 4.73 -5.36 14.44
N GLN A 82 4.81 -5.55 13.13
CA GLN A 82 4.46 -6.81 12.48
C GLN A 82 5.70 -7.48 11.86
N ARG A 83 5.68 -8.79 11.80
CA ARG A 83 6.60 -9.55 10.97
C ARG A 83 5.89 -9.93 9.68
N ARG A 84 6.42 -9.51 8.55
CA ARG A 84 5.85 -9.80 7.22
C ARG A 84 5.81 -11.32 6.99
N ALA A 85 4.75 -11.80 6.38
CA ALA A 85 4.58 -13.21 6.08
C ALA A 85 5.71 -13.73 5.16
N SER A 86 6.03 -15.02 5.30
CA SER A 86 7.13 -15.66 4.56
C SER A 86 6.85 -15.82 3.07
N ASP A 87 5.60 -15.77 2.67
CA ASP A 87 5.10 -15.90 1.30
C ASP A 87 4.85 -14.56 0.59
N LYS A 88 5.17 -13.42 1.24
CA LYS A 88 5.09 -12.12 0.58
C LYS A 88 6.08 -12.01 -0.58
N VAL A 89 5.62 -11.47 -1.71
CA VAL A 89 6.43 -11.26 -2.92
C VAL A 89 7.61 -10.33 -2.65
N THR A 90 7.41 -9.28 -1.82
CA THR A 90 8.47 -8.33 -1.47
C THR A 90 8.77 -8.35 0.02
N PHE A 91 10.05 -8.31 0.38
CA PHE A 91 10.55 -8.23 1.75
C PHE A 91 9.90 -9.26 2.71
N PRO A 92 9.92 -10.58 2.41
CA PRO A 92 9.36 -11.59 3.31
C PRO A 92 10.15 -11.68 4.62
N ASN A 93 9.47 -12.07 5.71
CA ASN A 93 10.07 -12.33 7.03
C ASN A 93 10.73 -11.16 7.75
N VAL A 94 10.73 -9.94 7.20
CA VAL A 94 11.29 -8.77 7.87
C VAL A 94 10.29 -8.16 8.86
N TRP A 95 10.79 -7.50 9.89
CA TRP A 95 10.01 -6.69 10.78
C TRP A 95 9.67 -5.34 10.12
N ALA A 96 8.45 -4.89 10.31
CA ALA A 96 7.94 -3.65 9.76
C ALA A 96 7.09 -2.91 10.81
N ASN A 97 6.79 -1.64 10.54
CA ASN A 97 5.79 -0.88 11.28
C ASN A 97 4.40 -1.52 11.17
N SER A 98 3.42 -0.96 11.85
CA SER A 98 2.10 -1.56 12.05
C SER A 98 1.41 -1.90 10.72
N CYS A 99 1.48 -1.01 9.74
CA CYS A 99 0.98 -1.24 8.38
C CYS A 99 1.74 -0.35 7.40
N CYS A 100 2.19 -0.93 6.29
CA CYS A 100 2.77 -0.21 5.15
C CYS A 100 2.03 -0.62 3.89
N SER A 101 1.54 0.35 3.12
CA SER A 101 0.87 0.07 1.86
C SER A 101 0.76 1.33 0.98
N HIS A 102 -0.13 1.29 -0.01
CA HIS A 102 -0.31 2.32 -1.01
C HIS A 102 -1.74 2.84 -1.01
N PRO A 103 -1.95 4.17 -1.12
CA PRO A 103 -3.25 4.71 -1.49
C PRO A 103 -3.58 4.29 -2.92
N LEU A 104 -4.85 4.00 -3.16
CA LEU A 104 -5.37 3.68 -4.49
C LEU A 104 -5.60 4.95 -5.31
N HIS A 105 -5.46 4.84 -6.63
CA HIS A 105 -5.85 5.89 -7.55
C HIS A 105 -7.38 5.94 -7.70
N SER A 106 -8.04 6.37 -6.64
CA SER A 106 -9.49 6.56 -6.54
C SER A 106 -9.80 7.94 -5.98
N GLU A 107 -10.95 8.50 -6.32
CA GLU A 107 -11.38 9.82 -5.84
C GLU A 107 -11.26 9.93 -4.31
N MET A 108 -11.64 8.89 -3.59
CA MET A 108 -11.65 8.86 -2.13
C MET A 108 -10.26 8.84 -1.50
N GLU A 109 -9.28 8.13 -2.12
CA GLU A 109 -7.93 7.99 -1.57
C GLU A 109 -6.94 9.01 -2.18
N MET A 110 -7.33 9.73 -3.24
CA MET A 110 -6.58 10.84 -3.82
C MET A 110 -6.89 12.19 -3.15
N ASP A 111 -7.88 12.27 -2.28
CA ASP A 111 -8.26 13.49 -1.58
C ASP A 111 -7.15 13.93 -0.63
N GLU A 112 -6.51 15.08 -0.94
CA GLU A 112 -5.36 15.59 -0.19
C GLU A 112 -5.76 16.47 1.00
N GLN A 113 -7.04 16.87 1.10
CA GLN A 113 -7.49 17.73 2.18
C GLN A 113 -7.22 17.06 3.53
N GLU A 114 -6.43 17.71 4.38
CA GLU A 114 -6.05 17.19 5.70
C GLU A 114 -5.50 15.75 5.70
N ALA A 115 -4.90 15.35 4.57
CA ALA A 115 -4.41 13.99 4.31
C ALA A 115 -5.52 12.90 4.43
N ILE A 116 -6.79 13.26 4.17
CA ILE A 116 -7.92 12.35 4.40
C ILE A 116 -7.86 11.12 3.51
N GLY A 117 -7.39 11.24 2.27
CA GLY A 117 -7.25 10.11 1.35
C GLY A 117 -6.32 9.04 1.87
N VAL A 118 -5.12 9.41 2.34
CA VAL A 118 -4.16 8.44 2.91
C VAL A 118 -4.67 7.86 4.24
N LYS A 119 -5.43 8.62 5.04
CA LYS A 119 -6.08 8.10 6.25
C LYS A 119 -7.12 7.02 5.91
N ARG A 120 -7.92 7.23 4.85
CA ARG A 120 -8.89 6.23 4.33
C ARG A 120 -8.16 4.96 3.86
N ALA A 121 -7.07 5.12 3.10
CA ALA A 121 -6.22 4.01 2.69
C ALA A 121 -5.66 3.23 3.89
N ALA A 122 -5.22 3.94 4.94
CA ALA A 122 -4.72 3.33 6.17
C ALA A 122 -5.80 2.50 6.88
N VAL A 123 -7.01 3.03 7.05
CA VAL A 123 -8.13 2.29 7.65
C VAL A 123 -8.43 1.01 6.86
N ARG A 124 -8.56 1.13 5.53
CA ARG A 124 -8.79 -0.04 4.64
C ARG A 124 -7.72 -1.11 4.82
N LYS A 125 -6.46 -0.71 4.91
CA LYS A 125 -5.34 -1.66 5.02
C LYS A 125 -5.17 -2.24 6.42
N LEU A 126 -5.47 -1.48 7.46
CA LEU A 126 -5.50 -2.01 8.83
C LEU A 126 -6.56 -3.10 9.00
N GLU A 127 -7.72 -2.94 8.38
CA GLU A 127 -8.74 -3.98 8.34
C GLU A 127 -8.25 -5.20 7.54
N GLN A 128 -7.73 -4.97 6.32
CA GLN A 128 -7.32 -6.04 5.42
C GLN A 128 -6.12 -6.85 5.94
N GLU A 129 -5.14 -6.20 6.56
CA GLU A 129 -3.88 -6.85 6.96
C GLU A 129 -3.87 -7.31 8.42
N LEU A 130 -4.59 -6.61 9.30
CA LEU A 130 -4.56 -6.88 10.74
C LEU A 130 -5.93 -7.22 11.33
N GLY A 131 -7.01 -7.18 10.53
CA GLY A 131 -8.37 -7.44 11.00
C GLY A 131 -8.90 -6.37 11.97
N ILE A 132 -8.32 -5.18 11.98
CA ILE A 132 -8.77 -4.07 12.84
C ILE A 132 -9.95 -3.39 12.17
N ALA A 133 -11.13 -3.51 12.78
CA ALA A 133 -12.34 -2.94 12.23
C ALA A 133 -12.28 -1.40 12.15
N PRO A 134 -12.85 -0.77 11.10
CA PRO A 134 -12.80 0.69 10.91
C PRO A 134 -13.29 1.50 12.09
N GLU A 135 -14.26 0.97 12.84
CA GLU A 135 -14.83 1.61 14.04
C GLU A 135 -13.82 1.71 15.19
N GLN A 136 -12.77 0.86 15.19
CA GLN A 136 -11.72 0.85 16.20
C GLN A 136 -10.64 1.89 15.93
N VAL A 137 -10.56 2.37 14.69
CA VAL A 137 -9.55 3.34 14.22
C VAL A 137 -10.21 4.45 13.39
N PRO A 138 -11.08 5.27 14.03
CA PRO A 138 -11.79 6.34 13.34
C PRO A 138 -10.79 7.38 12.78
N LEU A 139 -11.15 8.02 11.67
CA LEU A 139 -10.26 8.89 10.88
C LEU A 139 -9.71 10.09 11.67
N ASP A 140 -10.42 10.58 12.65
CA ASP A 140 -10.02 11.70 13.53
C ASP A 140 -8.90 11.32 14.52
N GLN A 141 -8.64 10.04 14.73
CA GLN A 141 -7.52 9.56 15.54
C GLN A 141 -6.21 9.44 14.74
N PHE A 142 -6.26 9.60 13.41
CA PHE A 142 -5.05 9.60 12.60
C PHE A 142 -4.41 10.98 12.58
N HIS A 143 -3.14 11.02 12.99
CA HIS A 143 -2.31 12.22 12.92
C HIS A 143 -1.30 12.08 11.79
N PHE A 144 -1.35 12.99 10.82
CA PHE A 144 -0.33 13.06 9.79
C PHE A 144 0.96 13.63 10.38
N ILE A 145 2.05 12.90 10.25
CA ILE A 145 3.35 13.29 10.84
C ILE A 145 4.20 14.03 9.81
N THR A 146 4.52 13.37 8.69
CA THR A 146 5.41 13.95 7.68
C THR A 146 5.33 13.16 6.37
N LYS A 147 5.85 13.75 5.30
CA LYS A 147 6.21 13.08 4.05
C LYS A 147 7.72 12.84 4.01
N MET A 148 8.13 11.69 3.50
CA MET A 148 9.52 11.40 3.20
C MET A 148 9.60 10.72 1.82
N ARG A 149 10.71 10.92 1.13
CA ARG A 149 11.02 10.20 -0.10
C ARG A 149 12.19 9.27 0.18
N TYR A 150 12.06 8.03 -0.24
CA TYR A 150 13.14 7.06 -0.16
C TYR A 150 13.11 6.15 -1.39
N CYS A 151 14.16 5.38 -1.56
CA CYS A 151 14.25 4.32 -2.55
C CYS A 151 15.04 3.18 -1.90
N ALA A 152 14.43 2.02 -1.80
CA ALA A 152 15.03 0.83 -1.21
C ALA A 152 15.05 -0.31 -2.25
N ARG A 153 16.23 -0.65 -2.76
CA ARG A 153 16.39 -1.74 -3.69
C ARG A 153 16.46 -3.07 -2.93
N MET A 154 15.51 -3.97 -3.18
CA MET A 154 15.52 -5.31 -2.61
C MET A 154 16.47 -6.25 -3.37
N ASN A 155 16.42 -6.23 -4.70
CA ASN A 155 17.27 -7.00 -5.61
C ASN A 155 17.24 -6.36 -7.01
N GLU A 156 17.67 -7.08 -8.04
CA GLU A 156 17.66 -6.54 -9.42
C GLU A 156 16.26 -6.38 -10.02
N THR A 157 15.26 -7.07 -9.46
CA THR A 157 13.89 -7.08 -9.95
C THR A 157 13.00 -6.07 -9.24
N TRP A 158 13.23 -5.82 -7.92
CA TRP A 158 12.32 -5.09 -7.04
C TRP A 158 12.98 -3.90 -6.35
N THR A 159 12.27 -2.77 -6.39
CA THR A 159 12.61 -1.51 -5.69
C THR A 159 11.36 -0.96 -4.99
N GLU A 160 11.53 -0.40 -3.80
CA GLU A 160 10.52 0.35 -3.05
C GLU A 160 10.90 1.80 -2.87
#